data_a0202c2f4970675fd2558509c2350651
#
_entry.id   a0202c2f4970675fd2558509c2350651
#
_cell.length_a   1.000
_cell.length_b   1.000
_cell.length_c   1.000
_cell.angle_alpha   90.00
_cell.angle_beta   90.00
_cell.angle_gamma   90.00
#
_symmetry.space_group_name_H-M   'P 1'
#
loop_
_entity.id
_entity.type
_entity.pdbx_description
1 polymer ?
#
loop_
_entity_poly.entity_id
_entity_poly.type
_entity_poly.pdbx_seq_one_letter_code
_entity_poly.pdbx_strand_id
1 'polypeptide(L)'
;GTGVIMAGHMQLVTKAQWVDDAIRQMAVSNQQAAEHFFKKGVLGATDITGFGLARHAQNLSLRLGAIGCRLALSSLPLLDGALTLLSSGIKSSLHDQNRAAVQIDSSGLSGYSGARFDVHVEALFDPQTSGGLLGVFPRDTANRLVASLHKGGQTAAIIGTLDFTNAGIHLT
;
A
#
# COMPACT_ATOMS: atom_id res chain seq x y z
N GLY A 1 -3.17 -1.84 6.12
CA GLY A 1 -4.12 -1.71 7.25
C GLY A 1 -3.93 -2.73 8.37
N THR A 2 -3.05 -3.74 8.21
CA THR A 2 -2.87 -4.77 9.25
C THR A 2 -2.31 -4.18 10.55
N GLY A 3 -1.36 -3.26 10.46
CA GLY A 3 -0.72 -2.65 11.62
C GLY A 3 -1.70 -1.87 12.49
N VAL A 4 -2.46 -0.96 11.89
CA VAL A 4 -3.45 -0.14 12.62
C VAL A 4 -4.59 -0.98 13.20
N ILE A 5 -5.06 -2.02 12.48
CA ILE A 5 -6.11 -2.91 12.97
C ILE A 5 -5.63 -3.69 14.20
N MET A 6 -4.41 -4.23 14.16
CA MET A 6 -3.84 -4.93 15.31
C MET A 6 -3.56 -3.99 16.48
N ALA A 7 -3.08 -2.76 16.21
CA ALA A 7 -2.92 -1.74 17.26
C ALA A 7 -4.26 -1.37 17.93
N GLY A 8 -5.31 -1.21 17.14
CA GLY A 8 -6.67 -0.97 17.65
C GLY A 8 -7.21 -2.16 18.43
N HIS A 9 -6.90 -3.39 18.03
CA HIS A 9 -7.26 -4.59 18.76
C HIS A 9 -6.60 -4.64 20.14
N MET A 10 -5.31 -4.36 20.20
CA MET A 10 -4.59 -4.30 21.49
C MET A 10 -5.15 -3.22 22.44
N GLN A 11 -5.74 -2.15 21.89
CA GLN A 11 -6.40 -1.09 22.65
C GLN A 11 -7.90 -1.33 22.90
N LEU A 12 -8.44 -2.48 22.46
CA LEU A 12 -9.84 -2.88 22.60
C LEU A 12 -10.85 -1.93 21.94
N VAL A 13 -10.43 -1.25 20.85
CA VAL A 13 -11.28 -0.28 20.10
C VAL A 13 -11.62 -0.75 18.68
N THR A 14 -11.24 -1.98 18.32
CA THR A 14 -11.46 -2.55 16.98
C THR A 14 -12.65 -3.50 16.98
N LYS A 15 -13.43 -3.48 15.89
CA LYS A 15 -14.47 -4.49 15.68
C LYS A 15 -13.85 -5.87 15.42
N ALA A 16 -14.43 -6.92 15.99
CA ALA A 16 -13.96 -8.30 15.83
C ALA A 16 -13.85 -8.70 14.35
N GLN A 17 -14.81 -8.30 13.53
CA GLN A 17 -14.81 -8.58 12.08
C GLN A 17 -13.54 -8.04 11.38
N TRP A 18 -13.11 -6.83 11.69
CA TRP A 18 -11.91 -6.24 11.09
C TRP A 18 -10.64 -7.01 11.47
N VAL A 19 -10.58 -7.47 12.72
CA VAL A 19 -9.45 -8.31 13.20
C VAL A 19 -9.43 -9.64 12.46
N ASP A 20 -10.58 -10.30 12.33
CA ASP A 20 -10.70 -11.56 11.64
C ASP A 20 -10.31 -11.44 10.14
N ASP A 21 -10.78 -10.41 9.47
CA ASP A 21 -10.42 -10.11 8.07
C ASP A 21 -8.92 -9.81 7.93
N ALA A 22 -8.32 -9.07 8.87
CA ALA A 22 -6.89 -8.82 8.87
C ALA A 22 -6.08 -10.11 9.07
N ILE A 23 -6.49 -10.98 9.99
CA ILE A 23 -5.84 -12.29 10.23
C ILE A 23 -5.96 -13.18 8.98
N ARG A 24 -7.13 -13.25 8.36
CA ARG A 24 -7.31 -13.99 7.11
C ARG A 24 -6.39 -13.46 6.01
N GLN A 25 -6.31 -12.14 5.86
CA GLN A 25 -5.42 -11.54 4.85
C GLN A 25 -3.95 -11.84 5.14
N MET A 26 -3.50 -11.76 6.39
CA MET A 26 -2.13 -12.11 6.78
C MET A 26 -1.79 -13.59 6.55
N ALA A 27 -2.79 -14.48 6.54
CA ALA A 27 -2.60 -15.91 6.27
C ALA A 27 -2.54 -16.24 4.77
N VAL A 28 -2.88 -15.31 3.88
CA VAL A 28 -2.79 -15.50 2.43
C VAL A 28 -1.33 -15.49 1.99
N SER A 29 -0.89 -16.59 1.37
CA SER A 29 0.45 -16.66 0.81
C SER A 29 0.60 -15.79 -0.44
N ASN A 30 1.70 -15.06 -0.55
CA ASN A 30 2.07 -14.31 -1.74
C ASN A 30 2.56 -15.21 -2.90
N GLN A 31 2.65 -16.53 -2.71
CA GLN A 31 3.20 -17.45 -3.70
C GLN A 31 2.48 -17.35 -5.05
N GLN A 32 1.16 -17.45 -5.07
CA GLN A 32 0.40 -17.40 -6.33
C GLN A 32 0.59 -16.07 -7.05
N ALA A 33 0.56 -14.95 -6.32
CA ALA A 33 0.81 -13.64 -6.90
C ALA A 33 2.24 -13.53 -7.46
N ALA A 34 3.23 -14.05 -6.75
CA ALA A 34 4.63 -14.09 -7.22
C ALA A 34 4.79 -14.92 -8.49
N GLU A 35 4.13 -16.09 -8.59
CA GLU A 35 4.14 -16.90 -9.81
C GLU A 35 3.51 -16.16 -10.99
N HIS A 36 2.40 -15.46 -10.77
CA HIS A 36 1.77 -14.61 -11.80
C HIS A 36 2.69 -13.47 -12.22
N PHE A 37 3.35 -12.80 -11.27
CA PHE A 37 4.31 -11.74 -11.54
C PHE A 37 5.44 -12.23 -12.42
N PHE A 38 6.05 -13.35 -12.04
CA PHE A 38 7.15 -13.96 -12.81
C PHE A 38 6.71 -14.35 -14.24
N LYS A 39 5.58 -15.04 -14.38
CA LYS A 39 5.03 -15.45 -15.70
C LYS A 39 4.69 -14.26 -16.60
N LYS A 40 4.41 -13.09 -16.03
CA LYS A 40 4.05 -11.87 -16.77
C LYS A 40 5.23 -10.91 -16.97
N GLY A 41 6.44 -11.32 -16.63
CA GLY A 41 7.65 -10.52 -16.86
C GLY A 41 7.68 -9.28 -15.97
N VAL A 42 7.54 -9.46 -14.65
CA VAL A 42 7.71 -8.39 -13.67
C VAL A 42 9.06 -7.71 -13.82
N LEU A 43 9.10 -6.39 -13.86
CA LEU A 43 10.33 -5.60 -13.93
C LEU A 43 11.02 -5.52 -12.57
N GLY A 44 10.27 -5.52 -11.52
CA GLY A 44 10.72 -5.56 -10.14
C GLY A 44 9.55 -5.76 -9.19
N ALA A 45 9.81 -6.41 -8.06
CA ALA A 45 8.79 -6.65 -7.05
C ALA A 45 9.37 -6.65 -5.64
N THR A 46 8.52 -6.39 -4.66
CA THR A 46 8.79 -6.52 -3.23
C THR A 46 7.49 -6.83 -2.50
N ASP A 47 7.58 -7.50 -1.37
CA ASP A 47 6.48 -7.57 -0.40
C ASP A 47 6.42 -6.29 0.44
N ILE A 48 5.22 -5.95 0.89
CA ILE A 48 5.01 -4.82 1.78
C ILE A 48 5.08 -5.33 3.21
N THR A 49 6.01 -4.77 3.99
CA THR A 49 6.27 -5.21 5.37
C THR A 49 6.19 -4.06 6.38
N GLY A 50 6.88 -4.17 7.50
CA GLY A 50 6.87 -3.24 8.60
C GLY A 50 7.25 -1.79 8.29
N PHE A 51 7.83 -1.52 7.12
CA PHE A 51 8.18 -0.16 6.69
C PHE A 51 7.04 0.60 5.99
N GLY A 52 5.90 -0.06 5.75
CA GLY A 52 4.75 0.54 5.07
C GLY A 52 4.94 0.70 3.55
N LEU A 53 3.84 0.97 2.85
CA LEU A 53 3.83 1.05 1.40
C LEU A 53 4.75 2.13 0.84
N ALA A 54 4.78 3.33 1.44
CA ALA A 54 5.58 4.45 0.94
C ALA A 54 7.06 4.10 0.80
N ARG A 55 7.65 3.50 1.84
CA ARG A 55 9.08 3.12 1.82
C ARG A 55 9.37 2.05 0.79
N HIS A 56 8.52 1.04 0.69
CA HIS A 56 8.68 -0.03 -0.30
C HIS A 56 8.55 0.50 -1.74
N ALA A 57 7.57 1.38 -2.00
CA ALA A 57 7.40 2.01 -3.32
C ALA A 57 8.61 2.85 -3.70
N GLN A 58 9.12 3.69 -2.78
CA GLN A 58 10.32 4.49 -3.00
C GLN A 58 11.54 3.62 -3.33
N ASN A 59 11.80 2.60 -2.53
CA ASN A 59 12.95 1.73 -2.71
C ASN A 59 12.86 0.97 -4.05
N LEU A 60 11.68 0.46 -4.40
CA LEU A 60 11.47 -0.25 -5.65
C LEU A 60 11.66 0.66 -6.87
N SER A 61 11.15 1.91 -6.80
CA SER A 61 11.33 2.91 -7.85
C SER A 61 12.81 3.20 -8.11
N LEU A 62 13.57 3.49 -7.06
CA LEU A 62 15.00 3.77 -7.15
C LEU A 62 15.80 2.57 -7.72
N ARG A 63 15.46 1.34 -7.33
CA ARG A 63 16.12 0.13 -7.86
C ARG A 63 15.87 -0.08 -9.34
N LEU A 64 14.76 0.42 -9.87
CA LEU A 64 14.42 0.34 -11.28
C LEU A 64 14.89 1.56 -12.10
N GLY A 65 15.70 2.42 -11.51
CA GLY A 65 16.26 3.60 -12.16
C GLY A 65 15.29 4.78 -12.28
N ALA A 66 14.11 4.69 -11.69
CA ALA A 66 13.23 5.85 -11.55
C ALA A 66 13.72 6.73 -10.39
N ILE A 67 13.46 8.03 -10.47
CA ILE A 67 13.82 8.96 -9.39
C ILE A 67 12.68 9.19 -8.40
N GLY A 68 11.47 8.73 -8.74
CA GLY A 68 10.29 8.80 -7.88
C GLY A 68 9.17 7.88 -8.34
N CYS A 69 8.01 8.03 -7.69
CA CYS A 69 6.77 7.37 -8.10
C CYS A 69 5.55 8.25 -7.78
N ARG A 70 4.46 8.00 -8.51
CA ARG A 70 3.14 8.60 -8.25
C ARG A 70 2.24 7.55 -7.67
N LEU A 71 1.59 7.83 -6.54
CA LEU A 71 0.65 6.93 -5.88
C LEU A 71 -0.77 7.52 -5.91
N ALA A 72 -1.71 6.75 -6.42
CA ALA A 72 -3.14 7.08 -6.45
C ALA A 72 -3.80 6.61 -5.14
N LEU A 73 -4.06 7.52 -4.21
CA LEU A 73 -4.57 7.20 -2.88
C LEU A 73 -5.93 6.48 -2.93
N SER A 74 -6.80 6.87 -3.86
CA SER A 74 -8.12 6.25 -4.04
C SER A 74 -8.07 4.81 -4.56
N SER A 75 -6.93 4.38 -5.10
CA SER A 75 -6.74 3.03 -5.66
C SER A 75 -6.10 2.06 -4.68
N LEU A 76 -5.76 2.49 -3.47
CA LEU A 76 -5.13 1.62 -2.48
C LEU A 76 -6.11 0.56 -1.97
N PRO A 77 -5.77 -0.74 -2.06
CA PRO A 77 -6.59 -1.79 -1.48
C PRO A 77 -6.39 -1.82 0.05
N LEU A 78 -7.31 -1.22 0.78
CA LEU A 78 -7.26 -1.11 2.24
C LEU A 78 -8.22 -2.10 2.88
N LEU A 79 -7.84 -2.63 4.05
CA LEU A 79 -8.72 -3.44 4.87
C LEU A 79 -9.82 -2.57 5.50
N ASP A 80 -11.00 -3.14 5.64
CA ASP A 80 -12.12 -2.49 6.32
C ASP A 80 -11.72 -2.08 7.74
N GLY A 81 -12.11 -0.87 8.11
CA GLY A 81 -11.79 -0.30 9.41
C GLY A 81 -10.43 0.39 9.51
N ALA A 82 -9.48 0.15 8.59
CA ALA A 82 -8.15 0.77 8.66
C ALA A 82 -8.22 2.31 8.69
N LEU A 83 -8.94 2.91 7.74
CA LEU A 83 -9.12 4.38 7.71
C LEU A 83 -9.90 4.90 8.92
N THR A 84 -10.89 4.15 9.40
CA THR A 84 -11.67 4.53 10.59
C THR A 84 -10.77 4.62 11.83
N LEU A 85 -9.89 3.63 12.02
CA LEU A 85 -8.97 3.61 13.15
C LEU A 85 -7.91 4.71 13.02
N LEU A 86 -7.32 4.90 11.84
CA LEU A 86 -6.38 6.00 11.59
C LEU A 86 -7.03 7.37 11.84
N SER A 87 -8.29 7.58 11.41
CA SER A 87 -9.03 8.83 11.66
C SER A 87 -9.32 9.09 13.14
N SER A 88 -9.36 8.03 13.94
CA SER A 88 -9.48 8.10 15.41
C SER A 88 -8.13 8.28 16.13
N GLY A 89 -7.04 8.46 15.38
CA GLY A 89 -5.70 8.64 15.93
C GLY A 89 -5.01 7.34 16.35
N ILE A 90 -5.58 6.17 16.04
CA ILE A 90 -4.94 4.88 16.32
C ILE A 90 -3.81 4.67 15.31
N LYS A 91 -2.64 4.35 15.82
CA LYS A 91 -1.44 4.08 15.01
C LYS A 91 -0.67 2.89 15.60
N SER A 92 0.00 2.15 14.74
CA SER A 92 0.95 1.12 15.14
C SER A 92 2.24 1.77 15.68
N SER A 93 2.98 1.07 16.51
CA SER A 93 4.23 1.56 17.12
C SER A 93 5.31 2.00 16.12
N LEU A 94 5.35 1.43 14.91
CA LEU A 94 6.31 1.79 13.87
C LEU A 94 5.81 2.92 12.96
N HIS A 95 4.56 3.35 13.08
CA HIS A 95 3.93 4.29 12.15
C HIS A 95 4.69 5.62 12.04
N ASP A 96 4.97 6.27 13.17
CA ASP A 96 5.60 7.58 13.20
C ASP A 96 7.05 7.52 12.69
N GLN A 97 7.76 6.44 12.99
CA GLN A 97 9.10 6.18 12.44
C GLN A 97 9.05 6.03 10.90
N ASN A 98 8.08 5.28 10.39
CA ASN A 98 7.88 5.11 8.95
C ASN A 98 7.54 6.46 8.29
N ARG A 99 6.68 7.25 8.94
CA ARG A 99 6.30 8.59 8.44
C ARG A 99 7.48 9.54 8.34
N ALA A 100 8.37 9.53 9.33
CA ALA A 100 9.56 10.36 9.36
C ALA A 100 10.63 9.94 8.33
N ALA A 101 10.62 8.68 7.89
CA ALA A 101 11.63 8.13 7.00
C ALA A 101 11.40 8.41 5.51
N VAL A 102 10.23 8.93 5.11
CA VAL A 102 9.86 9.16 3.70
C VAL A 102 9.21 10.51 3.53
N GLN A 103 9.74 11.29 2.61
CA GLN A 103 9.11 12.56 2.21
C GLN A 103 8.10 12.31 1.09
N ILE A 104 6.92 12.90 1.23
CA ILE A 104 5.84 12.85 0.24
C ILE A 104 5.54 14.26 -0.24
N ASP A 105 5.48 14.41 -1.55
CA ASP A 105 4.98 15.62 -2.20
C ASP A 105 3.46 15.47 -2.48
N SER A 106 2.69 16.25 -1.77
CA SER A 106 1.22 16.33 -1.92
C SER A 106 0.77 17.53 -2.77
N SER A 107 1.68 18.29 -3.36
CA SER A 107 1.36 19.51 -4.13
C SER A 107 0.48 19.25 -5.36
N GLY A 108 0.51 18.04 -5.92
CA GLY A 108 -0.33 17.63 -7.05
C GLY A 108 -1.81 17.39 -6.71
N LEU A 109 -2.18 17.50 -5.45
CA LEU A 109 -3.54 17.22 -4.94
C LEU A 109 -4.37 18.49 -4.76
N SER A 110 -4.33 19.38 -5.73
CA SER A 110 -5.19 20.56 -5.75
C SER A 110 -6.67 20.13 -5.72
N GLY A 111 -7.37 20.40 -4.62
CA GLY A 111 -8.77 20.02 -4.40
C GLY A 111 -8.98 18.90 -3.34
N TYR A 112 -7.95 18.23 -2.90
CA TYR A 112 -7.99 17.29 -1.78
C TYR A 112 -7.46 17.99 -0.52
N SER A 113 -8.31 18.63 0.22
CA SER A 113 -7.97 19.21 1.53
C SER A 113 -8.94 18.69 2.60
N GLY A 114 -8.42 18.38 3.77
CA GLY A 114 -9.21 18.01 4.94
C GLY A 114 -8.85 16.65 5.55
N ALA A 115 -9.40 16.37 6.71
CA ALA A 115 -9.10 15.21 7.54
C ALA A 115 -9.19 13.85 6.81
N ARG A 116 -10.05 13.74 5.80
CA ARG A 116 -10.22 12.50 5.04
C ARG A 116 -9.02 12.20 4.12
N PHE A 117 -8.38 13.24 3.60
CA PHE A 117 -7.17 13.11 2.78
C PHE A 117 -5.98 12.69 3.66
N ASP A 118 -5.80 13.36 4.79
CA ASP A 118 -4.71 13.08 5.71
C ASP A 118 -4.70 11.62 6.15
N VAL A 119 -5.87 11.03 6.37
CA VAL A 119 -6.01 9.63 6.78
C VAL A 119 -5.54 8.64 5.70
N HIS A 120 -5.81 8.91 4.41
CA HIS A 120 -5.31 8.05 3.32
C HIS A 120 -3.79 8.16 3.18
N VAL A 121 -3.24 9.35 3.39
CA VAL A 121 -1.77 9.54 3.42
C VAL A 121 -1.16 8.76 4.58
N GLU A 122 -1.77 8.80 5.76
CA GLU A 122 -1.29 8.03 6.91
C GLU A 122 -1.30 6.51 6.65
N ALA A 123 -2.25 5.99 5.86
CA ALA A 123 -2.29 4.57 5.49
C ALA A 123 -1.04 4.09 4.73
N LEU A 124 -0.31 4.99 4.04
CA LEU A 124 0.93 4.68 3.34
C LEU A 124 2.07 4.26 4.29
N PHE A 125 2.00 4.70 5.54
CA PHE A 125 3.03 4.48 6.56
C PHE A 125 2.67 3.38 7.56
N ASP A 126 1.42 2.86 7.47
CA ASP A 126 0.99 1.76 8.34
C ASP A 126 1.84 0.52 8.09
N PRO A 127 2.55 -0.02 9.10
CA PRO A 127 3.32 -1.23 8.95
C PRO A 127 2.43 -2.42 8.61
N GLN A 128 2.89 -3.29 7.72
CA GLN A 128 2.14 -4.47 7.33
C GLN A 128 2.82 -5.74 7.86
N THR A 129 2.03 -6.64 8.43
CA THR A 129 2.42 -8.01 8.70
C THR A 129 1.88 -8.87 7.55
N SER A 130 2.77 -9.65 6.92
CA SER A 130 2.41 -10.45 5.74
C SER A 130 1.62 -9.65 4.69
N GLY A 131 2.10 -8.46 4.36
CA GLY A 131 1.43 -7.60 3.37
C GLY A 131 1.48 -8.18 1.96
N GLY A 132 0.75 -7.55 1.04
CA GLY A 132 0.68 -7.97 -0.35
C GLY A 132 1.98 -7.70 -1.13
N LEU A 133 2.06 -8.23 -2.34
CA LEU A 133 3.14 -7.94 -3.27
C LEU A 133 2.92 -6.63 -4.01
N LEU A 134 3.97 -5.82 -4.09
CA LEU A 134 4.07 -4.67 -4.98
C LEU A 134 4.95 -5.05 -6.18
N GLY A 135 4.42 -4.92 -7.40
CA GLY A 135 5.14 -5.22 -8.62
C GLY A 135 5.06 -4.10 -9.64
N VAL A 136 6.10 -3.96 -10.46
CA VAL A 136 6.17 -3.00 -11.55
C VAL A 136 6.14 -3.73 -12.89
N PHE A 137 5.28 -3.25 -13.80
CA PHE A 137 5.04 -3.82 -15.11
C PHE A 137 4.83 -2.70 -16.16
N PRO A 138 5.02 -2.99 -17.46
CA PRO A 138 4.46 -2.16 -18.51
C PRO A 138 2.95 -2.02 -18.34
N ARG A 139 2.40 -0.83 -18.61
CA ARG A 139 0.99 -0.47 -18.36
C ARG A 139 -0.02 -1.52 -18.85
N ASP A 140 0.11 -1.96 -20.09
CA ASP A 140 -0.83 -2.93 -20.68
C ASP A 140 -0.74 -4.30 -20.01
N THR A 141 0.45 -4.69 -19.57
CA THR A 141 0.65 -5.93 -18.83
C THR A 141 0.04 -5.83 -17.44
N ALA A 142 0.20 -4.70 -16.74
CA ALA A 142 -0.42 -4.45 -15.45
C ALA A 142 -1.95 -4.56 -15.52
N ASN A 143 -2.59 -3.92 -16.51
CA ASN A 143 -4.04 -3.99 -16.71
C ASN A 143 -4.54 -5.43 -16.90
N ARG A 144 -3.89 -6.20 -17.78
CA ARG A 144 -4.24 -7.61 -18.00
C ARG A 144 -3.99 -8.49 -16.77
N LEU A 145 -2.92 -8.23 -16.03
CA LEU A 145 -2.58 -8.96 -14.82
C LEU A 145 -3.62 -8.75 -13.73
N VAL A 146 -3.99 -7.48 -13.44
CA VAL A 146 -5.04 -7.18 -12.45
C VAL A 146 -6.36 -7.86 -12.81
N ALA A 147 -6.79 -7.79 -14.08
CA ALA A 147 -7.98 -8.48 -14.53
C ALA A 147 -7.91 -10.02 -14.35
N SER A 148 -6.72 -10.61 -14.55
CA SER A 148 -6.49 -12.05 -14.36
C SER A 148 -6.53 -12.44 -12.89
N LEU A 149 -5.92 -11.64 -12.00
CA LEU A 149 -5.92 -11.86 -10.55
C LEU A 149 -7.34 -11.77 -9.98
N HIS A 150 -8.13 -10.78 -10.41
CA HIS A 150 -9.54 -10.66 -10.02
C HIS A 150 -10.38 -11.89 -10.43
N LYS A 151 -10.16 -12.42 -11.66
CA LYS A 151 -10.83 -13.66 -12.08
C LYS A 151 -10.44 -14.87 -11.23
N GLY A 152 -9.25 -14.86 -10.67
CA GLY A 152 -8.75 -15.86 -9.71
C GLY A 152 -9.20 -15.61 -8.26
N GLY A 153 -10.07 -14.61 -8.01
CA GLY A 153 -10.56 -14.27 -6.66
C GLY A 153 -9.53 -13.51 -5.79
N GLN A 154 -8.44 -13.02 -6.40
CA GLN A 154 -7.42 -12.26 -5.66
C GLN A 154 -7.69 -10.75 -5.74
N THR A 155 -7.47 -10.05 -4.63
CA THR A 155 -7.51 -8.58 -4.61
C THR A 155 -6.24 -8.03 -5.23
N ALA A 156 -6.37 -7.19 -6.24
CA ALA A 156 -5.27 -6.51 -6.90
C ALA A 156 -5.70 -5.12 -7.39
N ALA A 157 -4.78 -4.17 -7.43
CA ALA A 157 -5.05 -2.83 -7.94
C ALA A 157 -3.82 -2.23 -8.60
N ILE A 158 -4.02 -1.33 -9.55
CA ILE A 158 -2.96 -0.44 -10.04
C ILE A 158 -2.98 0.78 -9.13
N ILE A 159 -1.96 0.91 -8.30
CA ILE A 159 -1.89 1.94 -7.27
C ILE A 159 -1.01 3.13 -7.65
N GLY A 160 -0.38 3.10 -8.84
CA GLY A 160 0.47 4.21 -9.26
C GLY A 160 1.36 3.90 -10.45
N THR A 161 2.34 4.78 -10.65
CA THR A 161 3.33 4.70 -11.75
C THR A 161 4.71 5.12 -11.25
N LEU A 162 5.77 4.61 -11.91
CA LEU A 162 7.11 5.16 -11.74
C LEU A 162 7.20 6.57 -12.32
N ASP A 163 8.02 7.43 -11.71
CA ASP A 163 8.32 8.77 -12.22
C ASP A 163 9.82 8.89 -12.49
N PHE A 164 10.18 9.21 -13.74
CA PHE A 164 11.56 9.41 -14.19
C PHE A 164 11.94 10.89 -14.30
N THR A 165 11.02 11.79 -13.93
CA THR A 165 11.17 13.23 -14.08
C THR A 165 11.13 13.97 -12.75
N ASN A 166 10.40 13.47 -11.77
CA ASN A 166 10.24 14.10 -10.46
C ASN A 166 10.68 13.13 -9.36
N ALA A 167 11.56 13.62 -8.49
CA ALA A 167 12.08 12.82 -7.39
C ALA A 167 11.06 12.68 -6.26
N GLY A 168 11.12 11.54 -5.54
CA GLY A 168 10.27 11.31 -4.37
C GLY A 168 8.93 10.65 -4.68
N ILE A 169 8.03 10.71 -3.71
CA ILE A 169 6.67 10.18 -3.85
C ILE A 169 5.69 11.33 -4.04
N HIS A 170 4.99 11.31 -5.17
CA HIS A 170 3.93 12.25 -5.50
C HIS A 170 2.57 11.57 -5.34
N LEU A 171 1.59 12.27 -4.80
CA LEU A 171 0.24 11.74 -4.61
C LEU A 171 -0.71 12.27 -5.70
N THR A 172 -1.64 11.39 -6.13
CA THR A 172 -2.68 11.70 -7.12
C THR A 172 -4.02 11.11 -6.72
#